data_66e80ab17791a0f65ae9a75c22bd3cfd
#
_entry.id   66e80ab17791a0f65ae9a75c22bd3cfd
#
_cell.length_a   1.000
_cell.length_b   1.000
_cell.length_c   1.000
_cell.angle_alpha   90.00
_cell.angle_beta   90.00
_cell.angle_gamma   90.00
#
_symmetry.space_group_name_H-M   'P 1'
#
loop_
_entity.id
_entity.type
_entity.pdbx_description
1 polymer ?
#
loop_
_entity_poly.entity_id
_entity_poly.type
_entity_poly.pdbx_seq_one_letter_code
_entity_poly.pdbx_strand_id
1 'polypeptide(L)'
;GKRISDQAPPLLPNTTISSFNSRYFHELDTLNFLSSGKEWYGEEFSTMPGKQLNRSFSVLMPSITNQPGTFLANSVARSFGTGSRFNISINSIPVSQIDIPPVASGSFDLFAQTAQSAGSFISNSSSLDIQFSYTEGSFSSQGWLNWFEVHARSNLSMAGVDQLLFRDWNSVAVGNTGRFIISNATSATRVWDISDPLQPIGMIGNLSGSNYEFVQECNSLHEYVAFNN
;
A
#
# COMPACT_ATOMS: atom_id res chain seq x y z
N GLY A 1 4.34 -20.20 27.49
CA GLY A 1 3.97 -19.59 26.20
C GLY A 1 4.06 -20.63 25.09
N LYS A 2 3.28 -20.47 24.03
CA LYS A 2 3.34 -21.32 22.84
C LYS A 2 4.68 -21.06 22.12
N ARG A 3 5.43 -22.12 21.81
CA ARG A 3 6.68 -22.01 21.06
C ARG A 3 6.35 -22.06 19.57
N ILE A 4 6.98 -21.20 18.77
CA ILE A 4 6.90 -21.24 17.31
C ILE A 4 7.60 -22.53 16.84
N SER A 5 6.91 -23.30 15.99
CA SER A 5 7.47 -24.49 15.37
C SER A 5 8.17 -24.11 14.07
N ASP A 6 9.24 -24.80 13.76
CA ASP A 6 9.91 -24.67 12.48
C ASP A 6 9.30 -25.62 11.46
N GLN A 7 9.20 -25.19 10.20
CA GLN A 7 8.78 -26.04 9.09
C GLN A 7 10.00 -26.66 8.40
N ALA A 8 9.92 -27.94 8.11
CA ALA A 8 10.91 -28.58 7.25
C ALA A 8 10.82 -28.01 5.83
N PRO A 9 11.93 -27.61 5.20
CA PRO A 9 11.91 -27.08 3.84
C PRO A 9 11.47 -28.17 2.85
N PRO A 10 10.67 -27.80 1.81
CA PRO A 10 10.38 -28.71 0.71
C PRO A 10 11.64 -29.07 -0.08
N LEU A 11 11.61 -30.20 -0.79
CA LEU A 11 12.84 -30.87 -1.28
C LEU A 11 13.59 -30.10 -2.37
N LEU A 12 12.94 -29.49 -3.36
CA LEU A 12 13.62 -28.80 -4.48
C LEU A 12 12.82 -27.60 -4.97
N PRO A 13 13.40 -26.39 -5.02
CA PRO A 13 12.76 -25.22 -5.62
C PRO A 13 12.80 -25.30 -7.15
N ASN A 14 11.69 -24.88 -7.79
CA ASN A 14 11.59 -24.74 -9.24
C ASN A 14 11.54 -23.27 -9.68
N THR A 15 11.46 -22.34 -8.75
CA THR A 15 11.50 -20.90 -9.02
C THR A 15 12.34 -20.14 -7.99
N THR A 16 12.87 -18.98 -8.38
CA THR A 16 13.66 -18.11 -7.50
C THR A 16 12.93 -16.79 -7.32
N ILE A 17 12.79 -16.34 -6.09
CA ILE A 17 12.05 -15.15 -5.69
C ILE A 17 12.99 -14.21 -4.95
N SER A 18 13.28 -13.06 -5.55
CA SER A 18 14.15 -12.01 -4.99
C SER A 18 13.45 -10.65 -4.89
N SER A 19 12.16 -10.61 -5.23
CA SER A 19 11.31 -9.42 -5.13
C SER A 19 9.92 -9.82 -4.67
N PHE A 20 9.15 -8.83 -4.18
CA PHE A 20 7.85 -9.06 -3.57
C PHE A 20 6.85 -7.96 -3.94
N ASN A 21 5.57 -8.18 -3.65
CA ASN A 21 4.51 -7.16 -3.79
C ASN A 21 4.49 -6.29 -2.54
N SER A 22 5.13 -5.13 -2.64
CA SER A 22 5.11 -4.10 -1.62
C SER A 22 3.82 -3.28 -1.72
N ARG A 23 3.27 -2.86 -0.58
CA ARG A 23 2.10 -2.00 -0.51
C ARG A 23 2.24 -0.95 0.58
N TYR A 24 1.58 0.17 0.35
CA TYR A 24 1.35 1.21 1.35
C TYR A 24 -0.12 1.59 1.33
N PHE A 25 -0.70 1.80 2.48
CA PHE A 25 -2.09 2.22 2.66
C PHE A 25 -2.13 3.44 3.58
N HIS A 26 -2.88 4.44 3.17
CA HIS A 26 -3.16 5.64 3.95
C HIS A 26 -4.66 5.83 4.10
N GLU A 27 -5.09 5.97 5.32
CA GLU A 27 -6.45 6.32 5.71
C GLU A 27 -6.39 7.09 7.03
N LEU A 28 -7.07 8.23 7.08
CA LEU A 28 -7.17 9.05 8.27
C LEU A 28 -8.65 9.29 8.60
N ASP A 29 -9.10 8.73 9.70
CA ASP A 29 -10.49 8.76 10.14
C ASP A 29 -10.72 9.88 11.16
N THR A 30 -11.01 11.10 10.71
CA THR A 30 -11.19 12.26 11.59
C THR A 30 -12.58 12.87 11.53
N LEU A 31 -13.31 12.70 10.43
CA LEU A 31 -14.61 13.30 10.20
C LEU A 31 -15.64 12.28 9.77
N ASN A 32 -16.74 12.19 10.49
CA ASN A 32 -17.92 11.44 10.09
C ASN A 32 -19.06 12.40 9.75
N PHE A 33 -19.55 12.32 8.50
CA PHE A 33 -20.67 13.15 8.05
C PHE A 33 -21.97 12.72 8.72
N LEU A 34 -22.76 13.70 9.13
CA LEU A 34 -24.08 13.50 9.70
C LEU A 34 -24.10 12.58 10.94
N SER A 35 -22.96 12.36 11.58
CA SER A 35 -22.83 11.45 12.72
C SER A 35 -23.39 10.04 12.43
N SER A 36 -23.30 9.59 11.18
CA SER A 36 -23.89 8.31 10.73
C SER A 36 -23.14 7.08 11.27
N GLY A 37 -21.87 7.24 11.65
CA GLY A 37 -21.00 6.17 12.16
C GLY A 37 -20.55 5.14 11.13
N LYS A 38 -20.86 5.32 9.82
CA LYS A 38 -20.57 4.33 8.79
C LYS A 38 -19.22 4.53 8.11
N GLU A 39 -18.96 5.76 7.67
CA GLU A 39 -17.74 6.11 6.95
C GLU A 39 -17.11 7.34 7.57
N TRP A 40 -15.80 7.31 7.67
CA TRP A 40 -14.99 8.39 8.19
C TRP A 40 -14.07 8.89 7.08
N TYR A 41 -13.72 10.17 7.14
CA TYR A 41 -12.89 10.81 6.13
C TYR A 41 -11.76 11.57 6.80
N GLY A 42 -10.66 11.70 6.08
CA GLY A 42 -9.44 12.31 6.57
C GLY A 42 -9.29 13.77 6.20
N GLU A 43 -8.26 14.04 5.45
CA GLU A 43 -7.80 15.37 5.13
C GLU A 43 -8.83 16.15 4.31
N GLU A 44 -9.21 17.33 4.81
CA GLU A 44 -10.09 18.26 4.10
C GLU A 44 -9.31 19.15 3.14
N PHE A 45 -9.88 19.34 1.96
CA PHE A 45 -9.41 20.22 0.89
C PHE A 45 -10.47 21.29 0.63
N SER A 46 -10.16 22.54 0.95
CA SER A 46 -11.04 23.67 0.70
C SER A 46 -10.28 24.99 0.84
N THR A 47 -10.93 26.09 0.44
CA THR A 47 -10.45 27.46 0.67
C THR A 47 -10.82 28.03 2.04
N MET A 48 -11.43 27.22 2.92
CA MET A 48 -11.77 27.65 4.28
C MET A 48 -10.52 27.96 5.12
N PRO A 49 -10.60 28.87 6.09
CA PRO A 49 -9.48 29.20 6.96
C PRO A 49 -8.85 27.97 7.61
N GLY A 50 -7.52 27.84 7.50
CA GLY A 50 -6.76 26.69 8.03
C GLY A 50 -6.80 25.41 7.19
N LYS A 51 -7.47 25.44 6.04
CA LYS A 51 -7.50 24.35 5.06
C LYS A 51 -6.64 24.67 3.84
N GLN A 52 -6.40 23.67 3.00
CA GLN A 52 -5.55 23.79 1.81
C GLN A 52 -6.16 23.00 0.65
N LEU A 53 -5.98 23.52 -0.56
CA LEU A 53 -6.39 22.81 -1.78
C LEU A 53 -5.36 21.77 -2.25
N ASN A 54 -4.14 21.84 -1.72
CA ASN A 54 -3.04 20.94 -2.09
C ASN A 54 -2.46 20.28 -0.85
N ARG A 55 -2.19 18.98 -0.94
CA ARG A 55 -1.52 18.22 0.12
C ARG A 55 -0.53 17.24 -0.47
N SER A 56 0.58 17.04 0.24
CA SER A 56 1.61 16.06 -0.10
C SER A 56 1.75 15.03 1.01
N PHE A 57 1.99 13.79 0.58
CA PHE A 57 2.22 12.64 1.44
C PHE A 57 3.54 12.01 1.05
N SER A 58 4.48 11.93 1.99
CA SER A 58 5.74 11.24 1.77
C SER A 58 5.59 9.77 2.13
N VAL A 59 5.72 8.90 1.16
CA VAL A 59 5.58 7.45 1.30
C VAL A 59 6.93 6.79 1.07
N LEU A 60 7.40 6.02 2.04
CA LEU A 60 8.63 5.25 1.91
C LEU A 60 8.31 3.82 1.46
N MET A 61 8.85 3.42 0.30
CA MET A 61 8.80 2.06 -0.23
C MET A 61 10.23 1.56 -0.45
N PRO A 62 10.84 0.94 0.57
CA PRO A 62 12.24 0.51 0.50
C PRO A 62 12.48 -0.45 -0.66
N SER A 63 13.62 -0.29 -1.32
CA SER A 63 14.07 -1.19 -2.40
C SER A 63 13.11 -1.35 -3.56
N ILE A 64 12.24 -0.35 -3.82
CA ILE A 64 11.33 -0.33 -4.96
C ILE A 64 12.11 -0.57 -6.26
N THR A 65 11.53 -1.35 -7.17
CA THR A 65 12.08 -1.58 -8.50
C THR A 65 11.51 -0.58 -9.51
N ASN A 66 12.13 -0.46 -10.68
CA ASN A 66 11.64 0.39 -11.76
C ASN A 66 10.51 -0.27 -12.59
N GLN A 67 9.84 -1.28 -12.04
CA GLN A 67 8.67 -1.88 -12.67
C GLN A 67 7.43 -1.00 -12.44
N PRO A 68 6.42 -1.09 -13.33
CA PRO A 68 5.17 -0.37 -13.13
C PRO A 68 4.52 -0.72 -11.78
N GLY A 69 4.19 0.31 -11.02
CA GLY A 69 3.36 0.25 -9.83
C GLY A 69 1.94 0.72 -10.11
N THR A 70 1.03 0.46 -9.19
CA THR A 70 -0.37 0.89 -9.24
C THR A 70 -0.67 1.79 -8.06
N PHE A 71 -1.37 2.87 -8.34
CA PHE A 71 -1.93 3.80 -7.36
C PHE A 71 -3.45 3.71 -7.42
N LEU A 72 -4.10 3.68 -6.26
CA LEU A 72 -5.56 3.74 -6.11
C LEU A 72 -5.90 4.80 -5.07
N ALA A 73 -6.99 5.54 -5.28
CA ALA A 73 -7.49 6.46 -4.27
C ALA A 73 -9.01 6.59 -4.34
N ASN A 74 -9.59 6.85 -3.18
CA ASN A 74 -10.99 7.20 -3.01
C ASN A 74 -11.09 8.56 -2.31
N SER A 75 -11.93 9.43 -2.83
CA SER A 75 -12.18 10.75 -2.28
C SER A 75 -13.67 11.08 -2.33
N VAL A 76 -14.08 11.98 -1.49
CA VAL A 76 -15.44 12.46 -1.40
C VAL A 76 -15.46 13.97 -1.55
N ALA A 77 -16.52 14.53 -2.13
CA ALA A 77 -16.67 15.97 -2.22
C ALA A 77 -18.13 16.41 -2.11
N ARG A 78 -18.30 17.63 -1.60
CA ARG A 78 -19.53 18.37 -1.57
C ARG A 78 -19.37 19.63 -2.41
N SER A 79 -19.98 19.65 -3.58
CA SER A 79 -20.00 20.80 -4.49
C SER A 79 -21.39 20.93 -5.09
N PHE A 80 -21.85 22.15 -5.32
CA PHE A 80 -23.17 22.42 -5.86
C PHE A 80 -23.08 22.96 -7.29
N GLY A 81 -23.97 22.49 -8.15
CA GLY A 81 -24.08 22.94 -9.54
C GLY A 81 -23.00 22.35 -10.47
N THR A 82 -21.73 22.42 -10.09
CA THR A 82 -20.61 21.88 -10.86
C THR A 82 -19.83 20.87 -10.03
N GLY A 83 -19.41 19.77 -10.64
CA GLY A 83 -18.57 18.78 -10.00
C GLY A 83 -17.17 19.31 -9.68
N SER A 84 -16.48 18.65 -8.81
CA SER A 84 -15.13 18.95 -8.39
C SER A 84 -14.15 17.83 -8.80
N ARG A 85 -12.85 18.07 -8.66
CA ARG A 85 -11.82 17.15 -9.14
C ARG A 85 -10.64 17.11 -8.18
N PHE A 86 -10.10 15.91 -7.96
CA PHE A 86 -8.75 15.73 -7.45
C PHE A 86 -7.81 15.36 -8.59
N ASN A 87 -6.71 16.08 -8.74
CA ASN A 87 -5.58 15.70 -9.57
C ASN A 87 -4.50 15.11 -8.69
N ILE A 88 -3.95 13.96 -9.09
CA ILE A 88 -3.01 13.21 -8.29
C ILE A 88 -1.72 13.03 -9.08
N SER A 89 -0.59 13.36 -8.47
CA SER A 89 0.73 13.12 -9.04
C SER A 89 1.63 12.38 -8.04
N ILE A 90 2.59 11.62 -8.57
CA ILE A 90 3.66 10.98 -7.82
C ILE A 90 4.99 11.51 -8.35
N ASN A 91 5.82 12.06 -7.48
CA ASN A 91 7.09 12.70 -7.83
C ASN A 91 6.90 13.74 -8.96
N SER A 92 5.86 14.56 -8.86
CA SER A 92 5.45 15.58 -9.83
C SER A 92 4.98 15.05 -11.21
N ILE A 93 4.84 13.73 -11.39
CA ILE A 93 4.30 13.13 -12.62
C ILE A 93 2.81 12.83 -12.39
N PRO A 94 1.90 13.35 -13.24
CA PRO A 94 0.48 13.04 -13.15
C PRO A 94 0.23 11.53 -13.26
N VAL A 95 -0.55 10.97 -12.34
CA VAL A 95 -0.85 9.53 -12.27
C VAL A 95 -2.32 9.25 -12.46
N SER A 96 -3.18 10.08 -11.85
CA SER A 96 -4.61 9.83 -11.82
C SER A 96 -5.40 11.12 -11.58
N GLN A 97 -6.70 11.08 -11.89
CA GLN A 97 -7.65 12.11 -11.46
C GLN A 97 -8.94 11.45 -10.97
N ILE A 98 -9.61 12.10 -10.01
CA ILE A 98 -10.92 11.70 -9.51
C ILE A 98 -11.91 12.81 -9.79
N ASP A 99 -12.83 12.59 -10.71
CA ASP A 99 -13.93 13.51 -11.00
C ASP A 99 -15.12 13.14 -10.10
N ILE A 100 -15.59 14.10 -9.32
CA ILE A 100 -16.68 13.91 -8.36
C ILE A 100 -17.88 14.76 -8.79
N PRO A 101 -19.03 14.13 -9.08
CA PRO A 101 -20.23 14.86 -9.48
C PRO A 101 -20.70 15.84 -8.39
N PRO A 102 -21.46 16.89 -8.76
CA PRO A 102 -22.05 17.78 -7.77
C PRO A 102 -23.17 17.07 -6.98
N VAL A 103 -23.46 17.55 -5.78
CA VAL A 103 -24.65 17.17 -5.04
C VAL A 103 -25.82 18.06 -5.43
N ALA A 104 -27.03 17.55 -5.36
CA ALA A 104 -28.23 18.34 -5.46
C ALA A 104 -28.53 19.07 -4.13
N SER A 105 -29.44 20.04 -4.13
CA SER A 105 -29.71 20.91 -2.99
C SER A 105 -31.01 20.60 -2.23
N GLY A 106 -31.64 19.45 -2.51
CA GLY A 106 -32.85 18.99 -1.85
C GLY A 106 -32.58 18.45 -0.44
N SER A 107 -33.58 18.53 0.43
CA SER A 107 -33.46 18.10 1.84
C SER A 107 -33.20 16.61 2.04
N PHE A 108 -33.44 15.78 1.01
CA PHE A 108 -33.25 14.34 1.04
C PHE A 108 -32.09 13.88 0.15
N ASP A 109 -31.33 14.82 -0.44
CA ASP A 109 -30.21 14.52 -1.29
C ASP A 109 -28.99 14.10 -0.47
N LEU A 110 -28.05 13.43 -1.13
CA LEU A 110 -26.78 13.02 -0.50
C LEU A 110 -26.02 14.26 -0.01
N PHE A 111 -25.44 14.14 1.18
CA PHE A 111 -24.59 15.20 1.74
C PHE A 111 -23.36 15.46 0.88
N ALA A 112 -22.71 14.40 0.39
CA ALA A 112 -21.53 14.44 -0.46
C ALA A 112 -21.55 13.27 -1.45
N GLN A 113 -20.77 13.36 -2.51
CA GLN A 113 -20.57 12.32 -3.53
C GLN A 113 -19.17 11.74 -3.38
N THR A 114 -19.03 10.42 -3.59
CA THR A 114 -17.76 9.72 -3.57
C THR A 114 -17.37 9.26 -4.96
N ALA A 115 -16.06 9.23 -5.23
CA ALA A 115 -15.52 8.61 -6.42
C ALA A 115 -14.12 8.02 -6.13
N GLN A 116 -13.69 7.12 -6.99
CA GLN A 116 -12.37 6.51 -6.90
C GLN A 116 -11.71 6.46 -8.28
N SER A 117 -10.40 6.40 -8.28
CA SER A 117 -9.63 6.18 -9.51
C SER A 117 -8.40 5.35 -9.25
N ALA A 118 -7.86 4.80 -10.33
CA ALA A 118 -6.59 4.09 -10.36
C ALA A 118 -5.67 4.70 -11.40
N GLY A 119 -4.37 4.57 -11.18
CA GLY A 119 -3.34 4.99 -12.11
C GLY A 119 -2.11 4.12 -12.02
N SER A 120 -1.23 4.23 -13.00
CA SER A 120 0.06 3.54 -13.00
C SER A 120 1.19 4.55 -12.89
N PHE A 121 2.26 4.15 -12.22
CA PHE A 121 3.47 4.96 -12.10
C PHE A 121 4.71 4.09 -12.24
N ILE A 122 5.84 4.71 -12.53
CA ILE A 122 7.17 4.10 -12.47
C ILE A 122 8.05 4.99 -11.62
N SER A 123 8.76 4.41 -10.68
CA SER A 123 9.73 5.12 -9.86
C SER A 123 10.91 4.23 -9.53
N ASN A 124 12.08 4.81 -9.52
CA ASN A 124 13.32 4.22 -8.98
C ASN A 124 13.75 4.87 -7.66
N SER A 125 12.93 5.79 -7.12
CA SER A 125 13.11 6.39 -5.81
C SER A 125 12.33 5.62 -4.76
N SER A 126 12.97 5.26 -3.67
CA SER A 126 12.31 4.66 -2.50
C SER A 126 11.39 5.62 -1.75
N SER A 127 11.54 6.92 -1.96
CA SER A 127 10.64 7.95 -1.43
C SER A 127 9.73 8.43 -2.54
N LEU A 128 8.42 8.29 -2.34
CA LEU A 128 7.40 8.77 -3.24
C LEU A 128 6.74 10.01 -2.60
N ASP A 129 6.75 11.14 -3.32
CA ASP A 129 5.97 12.33 -2.96
C ASP A 129 4.63 12.26 -3.71
N ILE A 130 3.56 11.94 -2.99
CA ILE A 130 2.21 11.82 -3.53
C ILE A 130 1.48 13.11 -3.26
N GLN A 131 1.10 13.82 -4.32
CA GLN A 131 0.43 15.11 -4.23
C GLN A 131 -1.01 15.00 -4.69
N PHE A 132 -1.92 15.51 -3.86
CA PHE A 132 -3.32 15.72 -4.18
C PHE A 132 -3.58 17.20 -4.36
N SER A 133 -4.15 17.58 -5.50
CA SER A 133 -4.59 18.94 -5.80
C SER A 133 -6.08 18.94 -6.08
N TYR A 134 -6.85 19.62 -5.23
CA TYR A 134 -8.30 19.72 -5.34
C TYR A 134 -8.70 20.94 -6.16
N THR A 135 -9.52 20.73 -7.17
CA THR A 135 -10.16 21.77 -7.98
C THR A 135 -11.62 21.88 -7.55
N GLU A 136 -11.98 22.99 -6.99
CA GLU A 136 -13.34 23.28 -6.55
C GLU A 136 -14.29 23.42 -7.75
N GLY A 137 -15.50 22.83 -7.64
CA GLY A 137 -16.56 23.03 -8.63
C GLY A 137 -17.37 24.31 -8.38
N SER A 138 -17.38 24.80 -7.15
CA SER A 138 -18.06 26.03 -6.74
C SER A 138 -17.33 26.67 -5.56
N PHE A 139 -17.62 27.95 -5.27
CA PHE A 139 -16.97 28.73 -4.21
C PHE A 139 -16.99 28.10 -2.81
N SER A 140 -17.97 27.26 -2.51
CA SER A 140 -18.12 26.61 -1.20
C SER A 140 -17.84 25.10 -1.26
N SER A 141 -17.16 24.65 -2.29
CA SER A 141 -16.82 23.24 -2.42
C SER A 141 -15.86 22.79 -1.34
N GLN A 142 -16.08 21.59 -0.87
CA GLN A 142 -15.20 20.89 0.07
C GLN A 142 -14.93 19.50 -0.45
N GLY A 143 -13.69 19.07 -0.37
CA GLY A 143 -13.26 17.71 -0.69
C GLY A 143 -12.59 17.07 0.51
N TRP A 144 -12.63 15.76 0.61
CA TRP A 144 -11.95 14.99 1.64
C TRP A 144 -11.32 13.74 1.01
N LEU A 145 -10.14 13.41 1.49
CA LEU A 145 -9.52 12.13 1.19
C LEU A 145 -10.17 11.07 2.08
N ASN A 146 -10.56 9.94 1.48
CA ASN A 146 -10.95 8.75 2.23
C ASN A 146 -9.72 7.89 2.46
N TRP A 147 -9.14 7.36 1.40
CA TRP A 147 -7.92 6.56 1.46
C TRP A 147 -7.15 6.60 0.12
N PHE A 148 -5.89 6.20 0.18
CA PHE A 148 -5.14 5.81 -1.01
C PHE A 148 -4.24 4.61 -0.74
N GLU A 149 -3.95 3.88 -1.81
CA GLU A 149 -3.04 2.73 -1.81
C GLU A 149 -1.97 2.88 -2.88
N VAL A 150 -0.79 2.39 -2.55
CA VAL A 150 0.34 2.27 -3.48
C VAL A 150 0.80 0.82 -3.49
N HIS A 151 0.84 0.24 -4.68
CA HIS A 151 1.34 -1.11 -4.90
C HIS A 151 2.52 -1.06 -5.86
N ALA A 152 3.63 -1.70 -5.50
CA ALA A 152 4.82 -1.76 -6.34
C ALA A 152 5.59 -3.06 -6.14
N ARG A 153 6.54 -3.33 -7.02
CA ARG A 153 7.53 -4.40 -6.81
C ARG A 153 8.71 -3.82 -6.05
N SER A 154 9.14 -4.50 -5.00
CA SER A 154 10.34 -4.18 -4.23
C SER A 154 11.26 -5.40 -4.16
N ASN A 155 12.57 -5.18 -4.11
CA ASN A 155 13.50 -6.28 -3.87
C ASN A 155 13.39 -6.77 -2.44
N LEU A 156 13.49 -8.09 -2.24
CA LEU A 156 13.60 -8.68 -0.91
C LEU A 156 14.96 -8.30 -0.32
N SER A 157 14.97 -7.34 0.58
CA SER A 157 16.20 -6.78 1.14
C SER A 157 15.97 -6.25 2.56
N MET A 158 16.88 -6.59 3.46
CA MET A 158 16.93 -6.03 4.82
C MET A 158 17.70 -4.70 4.89
N ALA A 159 18.14 -4.14 3.75
CA ALA A 159 18.87 -2.87 3.75
C ALA A 159 18.06 -1.73 4.34
N GLY A 160 18.53 -1.15 5.45
CA GLY A 160 17.92 0.00 6.10
C GLY A 160 16.62 -0.29 6.85
N VAL A 161 16.28 -1.57 7.07
CA VAL A 161 15.10 -1.98 7.85
C VAL A 161 15.47 -3.07 8.85
N ASP A 162 14.88 -3.03 10.04
CA ASP A 162 15.02 -4.09 11.05
C ASP A 162 13.95 -5.17 10.90
N GLN A 163 12.88 -4.84 10.19
CA GLN A 163 11.76 -5.74 9.91
C GLN A 163 11.22 -5.51 8.51
N LEU A 164 10.96 -6.59 7.77
CA LEU A 164 10.39 -6.59 6.43
C LEU A 164 9.17 -7.51 6.39
N LEU A 165 8.00 -6.94 6.15
CA LEU A 165 6.79 -7.70 5.81
C LEU A 165 6.74 -7.89 4.31
N PHE A 166 6.52 -9.12 3.85
CA PHE A 166 6.50 -9.39 2.41
C PHE A 166 5.57 -10.56 2.03
N ARG A 167 5.09 -10.51 0.80
CA ARG A 167 4.34 -11.55 0.11
C ARG A 167 4.59 -11.46 -1.39
N ASP A 168 4.44 -12.54 -2.10
CA ASP A 168 4.67 -12.55 -3.55
C ASP A 168 3.54 -13.28 -4.30
N TRP A 169 2.70 -12.52 -4.99
CA TRP A 169 1.64 -13.05 -5.82
C TRP A 169 2.17 -13.75 -7.07
N ASN A 170 3.34 -13.33 -7.58
CA ASN A 170 3.89 -13.85 -8.81
C ASN A 170 4.40 -15.29 -8.67
N SER A 171 4.70 -15.73 -7.45
CA SER A 171 5.14 -17.11 -7.18
C SER A 171 3.99 -18.09 -7.00
N VAL A 172 2.75 -17.61 -6.84
CA VAL A 172 1.60 -18.46 -6.52
C VAL A 172 1.15 -19.26 -7.74
N ALA A 173 1.40 -20.57 -7.72
CA ALA A 173 0.91 -21.52 -8.72
C ALA A 173 0.91 -22.93 -8.16
N VAL A 174 -0.01 -23.78 -8.64
CA VAL A 174 -0.07 -25.20 -8.27
C VAL A 174 1.23 -25.91 -8.64
N GLY A 175 1.83 -26.59 -7.68
CA GLY A 175 3.11 -27.29 -7.86
C GLY A 175 4.35 -26.40 -7.85
N ASN A 176 4.18 -25.10 -7.59
CA ASN A 176 5.32 -24.21 -7.49
C ASN A 176 5.99 -24.30 -6.11
N THR A 177 7.32 -24.35 -6.11
CA THR A 177 8.16 -24.33 -4.92
C THR A 177 9.21 -23.24 -5.09
N GLY A 178 9.10 -22.19 -4.27
CA GLY A 178 9.92 -21.00 -4.35
C GLY A 178 11.15 -21.05 -3.46
N ARG A 179 12.31 -20.67 -4.01
CA ARG A 179 13.48 -20.27 -3.23
C ARG A 179 13.46 -18.77 -3.07
N PHE A 180 13.17 -18.31 -1.87
CA PHE A 180 13.21 -16.89 -1.49
C PHE A 180 14.63 -16.51 -1.12
N ILE A 181 15.10 -15.38 -1.68
CA ILE A 181 16.43 -14.82 -1.42
C ILE A 181 16.27 -13.42 -0.86
N ILE A 182 16.59 -13.25 0.42
CA ILE A 182 16.55 -11.95 1.12
C ILE A 182 17.98 -11.43 1.23
N SER A 183 18.27 -10.36 0.51
CA SER A 183 19.60 -9.74 0.51
C SER A 183 19.80 -8.83 1.74
N ASN A 184 21.07 -8.46 2.00
CA ASN A 184 21.47 -7.65 3.15
C ASN A 184 21.02 -8.24 4.51
N ALA A 185 20.90 -9.56 4.55
CA ALA A 185 20.62 -10.32 5.75
C ALA A 185 21.89 -10.54 6.57
N THR A 186 21.72 -10.84 7.85
CA THR A 186 22.78 -11.15 8.80
C THR A 186 22.55 -12.51 9.46
N SER A 187 23.48 -12.99 10.26
CA SER A 187 23.31 -14.20 11.07
C SER A 187 22.17 -14.09 12.11
N ALA A 188 21.75 -12.87 12.42
CA ALA A 188 20.61 -12.58 13.30
C ALA A 188 19.26 -12.62 12.56
N THR A 189 19.26 -12.61 11.23
CA THR A 189 18.00 -12.59 10.45
C THR A 189 17.21 -13.88 10.65
N ARG A 190 15.91 -13.70 10.90
CA ARG A 190 14.92 -14.77 11.02
C ARG A 190 13.76 -14.47 10.11
N VAL A 191 13.07 -15.51 9.65
CA VAL A 191 11.86 -15.39 8.83
C VAL A 191 10.77 -16.25 9.44
N TRP A 192 9.59 -15.66 9.58
CA TRP A 192 8.38 -16.39 9.95
C TRP A 192 7.33 -16.28 8.86
N ASP A 193 6.66 -17.38 8.57
CA ASP A 193 5.37 -17.38 7.87
C ASP A 193 4.30 -16.97 8.87
N ILE A 194 3.60 -15.90 8.56
CA ILE A 194 2.55 -15.31 9.38
C ILE A 194 1.18 -15.33 8.67
N SER A 195 1.02 -16.21 7.67
CA SER A 195 -0.24 -16.37 6.95
C SER A 195 -1.40 -16.71 7.90
N ASP A 196 -1.12 -17.49 8.95
CA ASP A 196 -1.98 -17.60 10.14
C ASP A 196 -1.32 -16.86 11.30
N PRO A 197 -1.78 -15.64 11.66
CA PRO A 197 -1.15 -14.85 12.72
C PRO A 197 -1.26 -15.48 14.10
N LEU A 198 -2.18 -16.44 14.29
CA LEU A 198 -2.33 -17.17 15.54
C LEU A 198 -1.39 -18.39 15.63
N GLN A 199 -0.82 -18.81 14.49
CA GLN A 199 0.07 -19.96 14.38
C GLN A 199 1.25 -19.68 13.44
N PRO A 200 2.10 -18.68 13.75
CA PRO A 200 3.27 -18.40 12.93
C PRO A 200 4.22 -19.60 12.90
N ILE A 201 4.91 -19.78 11.76
CA ILE A 201 5.85 -20.88 11.52
C ILE A 201 7.22 -20.30 11.19
N GLY A 202 8.28 -20.79 11.87
CA GLY A 202 9.66 -20.41 11.57
C GLY A 202 10.14 -21.04 10.27
N MET A 203 10.64 -20.22 9.35
CA MET A 203 11.20 -20.68 8.08
C MET A 203 12.67 -21.07 8.30
N ILE A 204 12.99 -22.35 8.08
CA ILE A 204 14.37 -22.82 8.12
C ILE A 204 15.07 -22.37 6.85
N GLY A 205 16.10 -21.57 7.00
CA GLY A 205 16.90 -21.06 5.89
C GLY A 205 18.39 -21.06 6.20
N ASN A 206 19.18 -20.78 5.17
CA ASN A 206 20.61 -20.69 5.23
C ASN A 206 21.10 -19.29 4.89
N LEU A 207 22.09 -18.79 5.64
CA LEU A 207 22.80 -17.56 5.28
C LEU A 207 23.97 -17.93 4.34
N SER A 208 23.94 -17.38 3.11
CA SER A 208 25.01 -17.48 2.13
C SER A 208 25.54 -16.08 1.80
N GLY A 209 26.71 -15.74 2.33
CA GLY A 209 27.19 -14.35 2.29
C GLY A 209 26.25 -13.43 3.07
N SER A 210 25.65 -12.45 2.39
CA SER A 210 24.62 -11.56 2.94
C SER A 210 23.19 -11.91 2.49
N ASN A 211 22.98 -13.12 1.95
CA ASN A 211 21.67 -13.58 1.52
C ASN A 211 21.14 -14.63 2.48
N TYR A 212 19.95 -14.38 3.04
CA TYR A 212 19.20 -15.42 3.73
C TYR A 212 18.28 -16.12 2.74
N GLU A 213 18.44 -17.43 2.59
CA GLU A 213 17.67 -18.22 1.63
C GLU A 213 16.82 -19.27 2.34
N PHE A 214 15.53 -19.34 1.99
CA PHE A 214 14.63 -20.39 2.44
C PHE A 214 13.76 -20.88 1.29
N VAL A 215 13.18 -22.06 1.45
CA VAL A 215 12.35 -22.70 0.42
C VAL A 215 10.96 -22.96 0.97
N GLN A 216 9.93 -22.66 0.18
CA GLN A 216 8.53 -22.85 0.55
C GLN A 216 7.68 -23.28 -0.65
N GLU A 217 6.69 -24.12 -0.42
CA GLU A 217 5.62 -24.38 -1.40
C GLU A 217 4.78 -23.14 -1.62
N CYS A 218 4.52 -22.80 -2.88
CA CYS A 218 3.78 -21.60 -3.29
C CYS A 218 2.45 -21.96 -3.97
N ASN A 219 1.77 -23.02 -3.52
CA ASN A 219 0.44 -23.40 -4.01
C ASN A 219 -0.63 -22.39 -3.63
N SER A 220 -0.41 -21.60 -2.60
CA SER A 220 -1.23 -20.50 -2.12
C SER A 220 -0.36 -19.31 -1.74
N LEU A 221 -0.99 -18.15 -1.55
CA LEU A 221 -0.27 -16.98 -1.06
C LEU A 221 0.14 -17.17 0.39
N HIS A 222 1.41 -16.90 0.67
CA HIS A 222 1.94 -16.80 2.02
C HIS A 222 2.34 -15.38 2.35
N GLU A 223 2.18 -14.99 3.61
CA GLU A 223 2.67 -13.73 4.16
C GLU A 223 3.80 -14.01 5.14
N TYR A 224 4.89 -13.25 5.01
CA TYR A 224 6.09 -13.45 5.79
C TYR A 224 6.52 -12.18 6.51
N VAL A 225 7.24 -12.37 7.60
CA VAL A 225 8.04 -11.34 8.24
C VAL A 225 9.49 -11.80 8.35
N ALA A 226 10.40 -11.00 7.79
CA ALA A 226 11.83 -11.11 8.10
C ALA A 226 12.21 -10.06 9.13
N PHE A 227 13.07 -10.40 10.09
CA PHE A 227 13.50 -9.48 11.15
C PHE A 227 14.88 -9.89 11.69
N ASN A 228 15.58 -8.93 12.27
CA ASN A 228 16.82 -9.18 12.99
C ASN A 228 16.52 -9.35 14.49
N ASN A 229 17.09 -10.41 15.10
CA ASN A 229 16.89 -10.75 16.52
C ASN A 229 18.14 -10.42 17.34
#